data_e6f31f3802ae6d4f60e62987d68ed54f
#
_entry.id   e6f31f3802ae6d4f60e62987d68ed54f
#
_cell.length_a   1.000
_cell.length_b   1.000
_cell.length_c   1.000
_cell.angle_alpha   90.00
_cell.angle_beta   90.00
_cell.angle_gamma   90.00
#
_symmetry.space_group_name_H-M   'P 1'
#
loop_
_entity.id
_entity.type
_entity.pdbx_description
1 polymer ?
#
loop_
_entity_poly.entity_id
_entity_poly.type
_entity_poly.pdbx_seq_one_letter_code
_entity_poly.pdbx_strand_id
1 'polypeptide(L)'
;RNEVVCEVCYQTPYQARPIKNFESCPKCQLARYCSDPCKSKLSTVHSQRACDMLALLHATERTEIDYLLNRKRLEVGLMIPSPKKRAKYIPMAYYTDWEHYDRELYQEFGGTTNTFLNSLAREIQAHSLQATAGLRQLSTESRSFCCTIIAGLEKTIPRILTYTSLEIHVVGASSRERAIKRMTEDILHHYPGLKKLHIRFIGPEAASSDDPTDNQACTYCLAVGGSRTCSSHPEPYHDYMRNNPNNKPDLVVCLNSGHSDMPYLLSWMPTLPKILDMNVPAIFTEYSWREADNETRRLRGMGARFVIELEENRWRGVIPIINRATGMKHGRISYSSQVWYAVHGR
;
A
#
# COMPACT_ATOMS: atom_id res chain seq x y z
N ARG A 1 -5.25 12.09 15.94
CA ARG A 1 -6.72 12.39 15.96
C ARG A 1 -6.95 13.56 15.04
N ASN A 2 -7.70 13.34 13.95
CA ASN A 2 -8.06 14.41 13.03
C ASN A 2 -9.04 15.35 13.74
N GLU A 3 -8.68 16.64 13.88
CA GLU A 3 -9.59 17.63 14.41
C GLU A 3 -10.82 17.75 13.52
N VAL A 4 -11.99 17.80 14.15
CA VAL A 4 -13.25 18.03 13.45
C VAL A 4 -13.27 19.48 12.99
N VAL A 5 -13.40 19.74 11.69
CA VAL A 5 -13.50 21.10 11.13
C VAL A 5 -14.70 21.22 10.21
N CYS A 6 -15.22 22.44 10.10
CA CYS A 6 -16.24 22.76 9.11
C CYS A 6 -15.62 22.79 7.71
N GLU A 7 -16.17 22.05 6.77
CA GLU A 7 -15.66 21.98 5.38
C GLU A 7 -15.77 23.31 4.62
N VAL A 8 -16.60 24.22 5.08
CA VAL A 8 -16.89 25.50 4.41
C VAL A 8 -16.07 26.65 5.00
N CYS A 9 -16.06 26.82 6.31
CA CYS A 9 -15.40 27.94 6.97
C CYS A 9 -14.14 27.56 7.75
N TYR A 10 -13.80 26.28 7.80
CA TYR A 10 -12.62 25.71 8.46
C TYR A 10 -12.52 25.95 9.97
N GLN A 11 -13.59 26.42 10.62
CA GLN A 11 -13.62 26.55 12.08
C GLN A 11 -13.69 25.15 12.74
N THR A 12 -13.00 25.02 13.86
CA THR A 12 -13.15 23.89 14.77
C THR A 12 -14.36 24.11 15.68
N PRO A 13 -14.93 23.06 16.33
CA PRO A 13 -16.02 23.21 17.32
C PRO A 13 -15.69 24.18 18.45
N TYR A 14 -14.43 24.30 18.82
CA TYR A 14 -13.97 25.23 19.88
C TYR A 14 -13.87 26.68 19.41
N GLN A 15 -13.68 26.92 18.12
CA GLN A 15 -13.65 28.27 17.53
C GLN A 15 -15.06 28.78 17.22
N ALA A 16 -16.00 27.88 16.97
CA ALA A 16 -17.40 28.21 16.80
C ALA A 16 -18.01 28.61 18.16
N ARG A 17 -18.43 29.86 18.31
CA ARG A 17 -19.10 30.32 19.55
C ARG A 17 -20.59 30.55 19.30
N PRO A 18 -21.50 29.96 20.13
CA PRO A 18 -21.22 28.98 21.21
C PRO A 18 -20.69 27.65 20.64
N ILE A 19 -19.96 26.88 21.48
CA ILE A 19 -19.45 25.54 21.12
C ILE A 19 -20.61 24.70 20.59
N LYS A 20 -20.55 24.30 19.31
CA LYS A 20 -21.61 23.57 18.65
C LYS A 20 -21.10 22.21 18.19
N ASN A 21 -21.95 21.21 18.32
CA ASN A 21 -21.75 19.97 17.58
C ASN A 21 -21.98 20.25 16.09
N PHE A 22 -21.00 19.89 15.26
CA PHE A 22 -21.15 20.04 13.82
C PHE A 22 -22.04 18.94 13.25
N GLU A 23 -22.94 19.34 12.36
CA GLU A 23 -23.72 18.39 11.60
C GLU A 23 -22.89 17.75 10.49
N SER A 24 -23.28 16.57 10.09
CA SER A 24 -22.59 15.81 9.03
C SER A 24 -23.46 15.73 7.77
N CYS A 25 -22.81 15.63 6.62
CA CYS A 25 -23.48 15.28 5.38
C CYS A 25 -24.24 13.95 5.56
N PRO A 26 -25.55 13.88 5.29
CA PRO A 26 -26.33 12.67 5.54
C PRO A 26 -25.89 11.47 4.70
N LYS A 27 -25.24 11.71 3.55
CA LYS A 27 -24.77 10.65 2.66
C LYS A 27 -23.42 10.08 3.09
N CYS A 28 -22.37 10.93 3.21
CA CYS A 28 -21.01 10.44 3.52
C CYS A 28 -20.70 10.39 5.01
N GLN A 29 -21.44 11.11 5.85
CA GLN A 29 -21.25 11.24 7.30
C GLN A 29 -19.88 11.79 7.76
N LEU A 30 -18.97 12.05 6.85
CA LEU A 30 -17.61 12.56 7.12
C LEU A 30 -17.48 14.07 6.89
N ALA A 31 -18.10 14.62 5.85
CA ALA A 31 -18.10 16.06 5.61
C ALA A 31 -18.99 16.77 6.66
N ARG A 32 -18.45 17.80 7.32
CA ARG A 32 -19.10 18.47 8.44
C ARG A 32 -19.33 19.94 8.18
N TYR A 33 -20.39 20.50 8.75
CA TYR A 33 -20.71 21.91 8.70
C TYR A 33 -21.20 22.42 10.07
N CYS A 34 -20.87 23.68 10.37
CA CYS A 34 -21.09 24.27 11.69
C CYS A 34 -22.42 25.03 11.81
N SER A 35 -23.11 25.33 10.73
CA SER A 35 -24.30 26.18 10.69
C SER A 35 -25.08 26.02 9.39
N ASP A 36 -26.34 26.48 9.35
CA ASP A 36 -27.18 26.48 8.13
C ASP A 36 -26.56 27.29 6.96
N PRO A 37 -25.94 28.48 7.20
CA PRO A 37 -25.19 29.15 6.12
C PRO A 37 -24.03 28.34 5.56
N CYS A 38 -23.36 27.52 6.38
CA CYS A 38 -22.34 26.60 5.88
C CYS A 38 -22.94 25.39 5.20
N LYS A 39 -24.07 24.87 5.70
CA LYS A 39 -24.83 23.78 5.06
C LYS A 39 -25.25 24.14 3.63
N SER A 40 -25.80 25.33 3.44
CA SER A 40 -26.24 25.81 2.10
C SER A 40 -25.10 25.96 1.10
N LYS A 41 -23.87 26.22 1.59
CA LYS A 41 -22.64 26.35 0.77
C LYS A 41 -21.86 25.03 0.66
N LEU A 42 -22.30 23.98 1.32
CA LEU A 42 -21.53 22.72 1.37
C LEU A 42 -21.30 22.15 -0.06
N SER A 43 -22.31 22.24 -0.93
CA SER A 43 -22.19 21.73 -2.31
C SER A 43 -21.09 22.40 -3.16
N THR A 44 -20.66 23.61 -2.79
CA THR A 44 -19.58 24.32 -3.51
C THR A 44 -18.19 23.75 -3.21
N VAL A 45 -18.02 23.11 -2.06
CA VAL A 45 -16.73 22.53 -1.60
C VAL A 45 -16.76 21.00 -1.49
N HIS A 46 -17.93 20.42 -1.48
CA HIS A 46 -18.21 19.00 -1.33
C HIS A 46 -19.00 18.48 -2.52
N SER A 47 -18.29 18.25 -3.64
CA SER A 47 -18.89 17.74 -4.88
C SER A 47 -19.46 16.33 -4.69
N GLN A 48 -20.37 15.93 -5.61
CA GLN A 48 -20.94 14.58 -5.61
C GLN A 48 -19.85 13.49 -5.59
N ARG A 49 -18.81 13.65 -6.44
CA ARG A 49 -17.68 12.73 -6.48
C ARG A 49 -16.93 12.64 -5.14
N ALA A 50 -16.70 13.80 -4.51
CA ALA A 50 -16.06 13.83 -3.17
C ALA A 50 -16.97 13.16 -2.12
N CYS A 51 -18.27 13.39 -2.19
CA CYS A 51 -19.26 12.77 -1.31
C CYS A 51 -19.27 11.24 -1.44
N ASP A 52 -19.23 10.73 -2.67
CA ASP A 52 -19.22 9.27 -2.93
C ASP A 52 -17.95 8.62 -2.39
N MET A 53 -16.79 9.24 -2.60
CA MET A 53 -15.52 8.76 -2.07
C MET A 53 -15.49 8.78 -0.54
N LEU A 54 -16.00 9.83 0.10
CA LEU A 54 -16.09 9.91 1.55
C LEU A 54 -17.07 8.90 2.13
N ALA A 55 -18.18 8.64 1.44
CA ALA A 55 -19.13 7.60 1.84
C ALA A 55 -18.49 6.21 1.83
N LEU A 56 -17.69 5.93 0.81
CA LEU A 56 -16.97 4.68 0.71
C LEU A 56 -15.85 4.57 1.77
N LEU A 57 -15.12 5.65 2.03
CA LEU A 57 -14.16 5.71 3.14
C LEU A 57 -14.83 5.45 4.49
N HIS A 58 -15.97 6.10 4.75
CA HIS A 58 -16.72 5.87 5.98
C HIS A 58 -17.17 4.41 6.13
N ALA A 59 -17.66 3.79 5.05
CA ALA A 59 -18.01 2.37 5.05
C ALA A 59 -16.82 1.47 5.35
N THR A 60 -15.65 1.79 4.81
CA THR A 60 -14.39 1.06 5.06
C THR A 60 -13.96 1.19 6.51
N GLU A 61 -13.92 2.41 7.06
CA GLU A 61 -13.59 2.65 8.47
C GLU A 61 -14.57 1.94 9.41
N ARG A 62 -15.89 1.96 9.09
CA ARG A 62 -16.90 1.21 9.86
C ARG A 62 -16.65 -0.28 9.83
N THR A 63 -16.34 -0.84 8.66
CA THR A 63 -16.05 -2.27 8.51
C THR A 63 -14.79 -2.66 9.29
N GLU A 64 -13.76 -1.82 9.28
CA GLU A 64 -12.55 -2.02 10.06
C GLU A 64 -12.84 -1.96 11.57
N ILE A 65 -13.67 -0.99 12.02
CA ILE A 65 -14.09 -0.88 13.42
C ILE A 65 -14.90 -2.11 13.82
N ASP A 66 -15.88 -2.54 13.02
CA ASP A 66 -16.69 -3.74 13.32
C ASP A 66 -15.78 -4.97 13.43
N TYR A 67 -14.81 -5.10 12.54
CA TYR A 67 -13.78 -6.14 12.62
C TYR A 67 -12.97 -6.06 13.92
N LEU A 68 -12.45 -4.87 14.28
CA LEU A 68 -11.66 -4.67 15.49
C LEU A 68 -12.44 -4.92 16.78
N LEU A 69 -13.73 -4.54 16.82
CA LEU A 69 -14.59 -4.73 17.98
C LEU A 69 -15.02 -6.18 18.17
N ASN A 70 -15.29 -6.87 17.07
CA ASN A 70 -15.75 -8.26 17.08
C ASN A 70 -14.60 -9.26 17.03
N ARG A 71 -13.40 -8.83 17.36
CA ARG A 71 -12.14 -9.54 17.25
C ARG A 71 -12.24 -11.04 17.55
N LYS A 72 -12.16 -11.81 16.50
CA LYS A 72 -11.61 -13.16 16.54
C LYS A 72 -10.19 -13.14 15.95
N ARG A 73 -9.32 -12.27 16.41
CA ARG A 73 -7.84 -12.22 16.15
C ARG A 73 -7.38 -12.36 14.69
N LEU A 74 -8.19 -12.00 13.71
CA LEU A 74 -7.83 -12.14 12.30
C LEU A 74 -7.57 -10.74 11.72
N GLU A 75 -6.37 -10.52 11.23
CA GLU A 75 -6.08 -9.36 10.38
C GLU A 75 -6.84 -9.54 9.05
N VAL A 76 -7.59 -8.53 8.60
CA VAL A 76 -8.40 -8.63 7.36
C VAL A 76 -7.55 -9.05 6.16
N GLY A 77 -6.31 -8.56 6.09
CA GLY A 77 -5.37 -8.99 5.06
C GLY A 77 -5.02 -10.48 5.08
N LEU A 78 -5.13 -11.14 6.24
CA LEU A 78 -4.88 -12.58 6.38
C LEU A 78 -6.10 -13.44 6.07
N MET A 79 -7.30 -12.85 6.05
CA MET A 79 -8.53 -13.55 5.71
C MET A 79 -8.73 -13.67 4.20
N ILE A 80 -8.03 -12.86 3.42
CA ILE A 80 -8.11 -12.90 1.98
C ILE A 80 -7.12 -13.95 1.47
N PRO A 81 -7.60 -14.93 0.69
CA PRO A 81 -6.74 -16.00 0.25
C PRO A 81 -5.60 -15.48 -0.63
N SER A 82 -4.39 -15.94 -0.37
CA SER A 82 -3.29 -15.79 -1.32
C SER A 82 -3.57 -16.61 -2.58
N PRO A 83 -3.20 -16.13 -3.78
CA PRO A 83 -3.30 -16.92 -5.00
C PRO A 83 -2.58 -18.25 -4.82
N LYS A 84 -3.08 -19.31 -5.44
CA LYS A 84 -2.36 -20.59 -5.45
C LYS A 84 -1.04 -20.44 -6.22
N LYS A 85 -0.05 -21.25 -5.89
CA LYS A 85 1.19 -21.33 -6.67
C LYS A 85 0.83 -21.68 -8.11
N ARG A 86 1.22 -20.85 -9.05
CA ARG A 86 0.87 -20.98 -10.46
C ARG A 86 1.68 -22.10 -11.13
N ALA A 87 1.00 -22.92 -11.91
CA ALA A 87 1.65 -23.89 -12.79
C ALA A 87 2.20 -23.23 -14.06
N LYS A 88 1.54 -22.14 -14.52
CA LYS A 88 1.95 -21.36 -15.68
C LYS A 88 2.03 -19.88 -15.31
N TYR A 89 2.99 -19.20 -15.89
CA TYR A 89 3.12 -17.76 -15.71
C TYR A 89 1.98 -17.01 -16.41
N ILE A 90 1.41 -16.05 -15.68
CA ILE A 90 0.42 -15.09 -16.18
C ILE A 90 0.97 -13.70 -15.81
N PRO A 91 1.32 -12.83 -16.79
CA PRO A 91 1.88 -11.52 -16.48
C PRO A 91 0.86 -10.62 -15.78
N MET A 92 1.33 -9.71 -14.93
CA MET A 92 0.47 -8.71 -14.28
C MET A 92 -0.25 -7.82 -15.28
N ALA A 93 0.32 -7.62 -16.48
CA ALA A 93 -0.31 -6.88 -17.56
C ALA A 93 -1.60 -7.55 -18.12
N TYR A 94 -1.79 -8.84 -17.88
CA TYR A 94 -3.04 -9.55 -18.22
C TYR A 94 -4.25 -8.98 -17.46
N TYR A 95 -4.04 -8.56 -16.23
CA TYR A 95 -5.11 -8.00 -15.39
C TYR A 95 -5.27 -6.51 -15.68
N THR A 96 -6.48 -6.10 -16.09
CA THR A 96 -6.78 -4.70 -16.42
C THR A 96 -6.88 -3.80 -15.18
N ASP A 97 -7.34 -4.37 -14.07
CA ASP A 97 -7.64 -3.67 -12.82
C ASP A 97 -7.80 -4.67 -11.65
N TRP A 98 -8.07 -4.14 -10.45
CA TRP A 98 -8.34 -4.93 -9.26
C TRP A 98 -9.55 -5.85 -9.39
N GLU A 99 -10.59 -5.44 -10.11
CA GLU A 99 -11.79 -6.24 -10.26
C GLU A 99 -11.51 -7.50 -11.10
N HIS A 100 -10.74 -7.35 -12.18
CA HIS A 100 -10.29 -8.48 -12.99
C HIS A 100 -9.38 -9.42 -12.18
N TYR A 101 -8.41 -8.86 -11.44
CA TYR A 101 -7.51 -9.64 -10.59
C TYR A 101 -8.28 -10.43 -9.52
N ASP A 102 -9.18 -9.77 -8.81
CA ASP A 102 -9.99 -10.41 -7.76
C ASP A 102 -10.90 -11.51 -8.33
N ARG A 103 -11.52 -11.27 -9.49
CA ARG A 103 -12.37 -12.27 -10.13
C ARG A 103 -11.61 -13.56 -10.40
N GLU A 104 -10.43 -13.48 -11.02
CA GLU A 104 -9.59 -14.64 -11.30
C GLU A 104 -9.15 -15.33 -10.00
N LEU A 105 -8.72 -14.55 -9.01
CA LEU A 105 -8.29 -15.07 -7.72
C LEU A 105 -9.40 -15.86 -7.00
N TYR A 106 -10.61 -15.31 -6.91
CA TYR A 106 -11.70 -16.00 -6.20
C TYR A 106 -12.22 -17.22 -6.95
N GLN A 107 -12.10 -17.25 -8.28
CA GLN A 107 -12.39 -18.44 -9.07
C GLN A 107 -11.45 -19.62 -8.73
N GLU A 108 -10.19 -19.35 -8.39
CA GLU A 108 -9.26 -20.40 -7.93
C GLU A 108 -9.77 -21.14 -6.69
N PHE A 109 -10.65 -20.50 -5.91
CA PHE A 109 -11.24 -21.05 -4.68
C PHE A 109 -12.68 -21.54 -4.88
N GLY A 110 -13.16 -21.65 -6.12
CA GLY A 110 -14.49 -22.17 -6.44
C GLY A 110 -15.63 -21.22 -6.12
N GLY A 111 -15.39 -19.93 -6.01
CA GLY A 111 -16.38 -18.93 -5.66
C GLY A 111 -16.34 -17.69 -6.54
N THR A 112 -17.14 -16.70 -6.18
CA THR A 112 -17.07 -15.35 -6.74
C THR A 112 -16.57 -14.38 -5.66
N THR A 113 -16.02 -13.24 -6.08
CA THR A 113 -15.61 -12.16 -5.17
C THR A 113 -16.72 -11.83 -4.17
N ASN A 114 -17.95 -11.68 -4.64
CA ASN A 114 -19.09 -11.31 -3.79
C ASN A 114 -19.46 -12.41 -2.78
N THR A 115 -19.48 -13.67 -3.19
CA THR A 115 -19.77 -14.80 -2.27
C THR A 115 -18.74 -14.88 -1.15
N PHE A 116 -17.48 -14.72 -1.47
CA PHE A 116 -16.40 -14.73 -0.49
C PHE A 116 -16.50 -13.54 0.46
N LEU A 117 -16.58 -12.31 -0.06
CA LEU A 117 -16.65 -11.10 0.76
C LEU A 117 -17.91 -11.03 1.63
N ASN A 118 -19.05 -11.54 1.13
CA ASN A 118 -20.29 -11.64 1.93
C ASN A 118 -20.15 -12.67 3.05
N SER A 119 -19.45 -13.79 2.82
CA SER A 119 -19.15 -14.75 3.87
C SER A 119 -18.27 -14.14 4.95
N LEU A 120 -17.23 -13.42 4.53
CA LEU A 120 -16.33 -12.72 5.44
C LEU A 120 -17.04 -11.63 6.23
N ALA A 121 -17.90 -10.82 5.59
CA ALA A 121 -18.69 -9.80 6.27
C ALA A 121 -19.57 -10.39 7.38
N ARG A 122 -20.19 -11.56 7.13
CA ARG A 122 -20.96 -12.28 8.14
C ARG A 122 -20.10 -12.81 9.27
N GLU A 123 -18.92 -13.33 8.98
CA GLU A 123 -17.99 -13.87 9.96
C GLU A 123 -17.48 -12.78 10.93
N ILE A 124 -17.17 -11.59 10.44
CA ILE A 124 -16.77 -10.45 11.26
C ILE A 124 -17.95 -9.69 11.84
N GLN A 125 -19.19 -10.15 11.63
CA GLN A 125 -20.42 -9.50 12.12
C GLN A 125 -20.50 -8.02 11.72
N ALA A 126 -20.11 -7.71 10.48
CA ALA A 126 -20.16 -6.34 9.97
C ALA A 126 -21.61 -5.85 9.82
N HIS A 127 -21.89 -4.70 10.40
CA HIS A 127 -23.23 -4.09 10.42
C HIS A 127 -23.46 -3.07 9.30
N SER A 128 -22.41 -2.73 8.56
CA SER A 128 -22.52 -1.79 7.44
C SER A 128 -23.18 -2.44 6.22
N LEU A 129 -24.16 -1.77 5.62
CA LEU A 129 -24.72 -2.18 4.33
C LEU A 129 -23.68 -2.20 3.19
N GLN A 130 -22.55 -1.54 3.39
CA GLN A 130 -21.44 -1.47 2.45
C GLN A 130 -20.23 -2.29 2.90
N ALA A 131 -20.40 -3.21 3.85
CA ALA A 131 -19.30 -4.01 4.42
C ALA A 131 -18.49 -4.75 3.34
N THR A 132 -19.16 -5.32 2.34
CA THR A 132 -18.51 -6.00 1.22
C THR A 132 -17.62 -5.05 0.41
N ALA A 133 -18.06 -3.81 0.18
CA ALA A 133 -17.25 -2.79 -0.50
C ALA A 133 -16.06 -2.38 0.38
N GLY A 134 -16.26 -2.18 1.68
CA GLY A 134 -15.19 -1.89 2.64
C GLY A 134 -14.14 -3.00 2.69
N LEU A 135 -14.56 -4.26 2.76
CA LEU A 135 -13.65 -5.42 2.74
C LEU A 135 -12.86 -5.51 1.44
N ARG A 136 -13.50 -5.22 0.28
CA ARG A 136 -12.80 -5.16 -1.01
C ARG A 136 -11.69 -4.11 -0.98
N GLN A 137 -11.95 -2.91 -0.45
CA GLN A 137 -10.95 -1.87 -0.34
C GLN A 137 -9.79 -2.25 0.58
N LEU A 138 -10.08 -2.79 1.76
CA LEU A 138 -9.06 -3.30 2.69
C LEU A 138 -8.19 -4.39 2.04
N SER A 139 -8.80 -5.23 1.21
CA SER A 139 -8.11 -6.25 0.42
C SER A 139 -7.08 -5.65 -0.54
N THR A 140 -7.43 -4.58 -1.25
CA THR A 140 -6.49 -3.94 -2.19
C THR A 140 -5.31 -3.29 -1.46
N GLU A 141 -5.53 -2.67 -0.29
CA GLU A 141 -4.44 -2.11 0.51
C GLU A 141 -3.41 -3.18 0.88
N SER A 142 -3.87 -4.32 1.36
CA SER A 142 -2.99 -5.41 1.76
C SER A 142 -2.18 -6.00 0.61
N ARG A 143 -2.75 -6.05 -0.61
CA ARG A 143 -2.12 -6.65 -1.79
C ARG A 143 -1.35 -5.67 -2.66
N SER A 144 -1.62 -4.37 -2.55
CA SER A 144 -0.99 -3.33 -3.35
C SER A 144 0.53 -3.47 -3.36
N PHE A 145 1.10 -3.75 -2.20
CA PHE A 145 2.52 -4.01 -2.02
C PHE A 145 3.04 -5.13 -2.95
N CYS A 146 2.48 -6.34 -2.83
CA CYS A 146 2.96 -7.49 -3.59
C CYS A 146 2.70 -7.34 -5.08
N CYS A 147 1.50 -6.86 -5.48
CA CYS A 147 1.17 -6.65 -6.87
C CYS A 147 2.06 -5.57 -7.52
N THR A 148 2.42 -4.51 -6.79
CA THR A 148 3.37 -3.49 -7.25
C THR A 148 4.77 -4.08 -7.45
N ILE A 149 5.26 -4.89 -6.50
CA ILE A 149 6.56 -5.56 -6.62
C ILE A 149 6.55 -6.50 -7.82
N ILE A 150 5.54 -7.35 -7.97
CA ILE A 150 5.44 -8.30 -9.08
C ILE A 150 5.45 -7.55 -10.43
N ALA A 151 4.61 -6.53 -10.57
CA ALA A 151 4.57 -5.71 -11.79
C ALA A 151 5.91 -5.01 -12.07
N GLY A 152 6.59 -4.57 -11.02
CA GLY A 152 7.91 -3.96 -11.12
C GLY A 152 9.00 -4.96 -11.54
N LEU A 153 9.02 -6.16 -10.96
CA LEU A 153 9.91 -7.23 -11.37
C LEU A 153 9.76 -7.55 -12.86
N GLU A 154 8.52 -7.65 -13.35
CA GLU A 154 8.23 -7.90 -14.76
C GLU A 154 8.76 -6.81 -15.69
N LYS A 155 8.65 -5.55 -15.26
CA LYS A 155 9.09 -4.40 -16.09
C LYS A 155 10.60 -4.15 -16.02
N THR A 156 11.25 -4.49 -14.90
CA THR A 156 12.65 -4.08 -14.65
C THR A 156 13.66 -5.21 -14.77
N ILE A 157 13.22 -6.47 -14.69
CA ILE A 157 14.10 -7.65 -14.80
C ILE A 157 13.69 -8.50 -16.02
N PRO A 158 14.33 -8.31 -17.20
CA PRO A 158 13.89 -8.94 -18.45
C PRO A 158 13.83 -10.47 -18.44
N ARG A 159 14.59 -11.11 -17.56
CA ARG A 159 14.66 -12.58 -17.45
C ARG A 159 14.11 -13.10 -16.13
N ILE A 160 13.17 -12.39 -15.50
CA ILE A 160 12.65 -12.78 -14.18
C ILE A 160 12.15 -14.23 -14.13
N LEU A 161 11.62 -14.77 -15.22
CA LEU A 161 11.12 -16.15 -15.30
C LEU A 161 12.23 -17.21 -15.20
N THR A 162 13.49 -16.85 -15.37
CA THR A 162 14.64 -17.77 -15.22
C THR A 162 15.18 -17.81 -13.80
N TYR A 163 14.70 -16.93 -12.92
CA TYR A 163 15.15 -16.85 -11.53
C TYR A 163 14.56 -18.01 -10.72
N THR A 164 15.42 -18.73 -10.02
CA THR A 164 15.04 -19.75 -9.05
C THR A 164 15.14 -19.25 -7.62
N SER A 165 15.87 -18.16 -7.40
CA SER A 165 16.03 -17.44 -6.14
C SER A 165 15.92 -15.95 -6.40
N LEU A 166 15.31 -15.20 -5.47
CA LEU A 166 15.11 -13.76 -5.56
C LEU A 166 15.40 -13.13 -4.20
N GLU A 167 16.24 -12.09 -4.18
CA GLU A 167 16.54 -11.26 -3.02
C GLU A 167 15.93 -9.87 -3.22
N ILE A 168 15.04 -9.43 -2.33
CA ILE A 168 14.38 -8.12 -2.39
C ILE A 168 14.70 -7.33 -1.12
N HIS A 169 15.19 -6.10 -1.27
CA HIS A 169 15.34 -5.17 -0.16
C HIS A 169 14.21 -4.13 -0.17
N VAL A 170 13.41 -4.12 0.90
CA VAL A 170 12.38 -3.11 1.14
C VAL A 170 13.01 -2.04 2.01
N VAL A 171 13.30 -0.89 1.40
CA VAL A 171 14.07 0.20 2.01
C VAL A 171 13.16 1.31 2.52
N GLY A 172 13.45 1.83 3.70
CA GLY A 172 12.57 2.75 4.43
C GLY A 172 11.39 2.02 5.08
N ALA A 173 11.53 0.71 5.31
CA ALA A 173 10.48 -0.10 5.89
C ALA A 173 10.11 0.35 7.30
N SER A 174 8.81 0.25 7.59
CA SER A 174 8.19 0.54 8.88
C SER A 174 7.34 -0.63 9.38
N SER A 175 6.57 -0.41 10.42
CA SER A 175 5.59 -1.39 10.90
C SER A 175 4.52 -1.75 9.86
N ARG A 176 4.24 -0.86 8.89
CA ARG A 176 3.25 -1.09 7.82
C ARG A 176 3.71 -2.19 6.86
N GLU A 177 4.94 -2.09 6.36
CA GLU A 177 5.52 -3.08 5.45
C GLU A 177 5.71 -4.43 6.17
N ARG A 178 5.96 -4.39 7.47
CA ARG A 178 6.05 -5.61 8.28
C ARG A 178 4.73 -6.34 8.40
N ALA A 179 3.62 -5.61 8.55
CA ALA A 179 2.29 -6.22 8.72
C ALA A 179 1.88 -7.10 7.52
N ILE A 180 2.50 -6.87 6.35
CA ILE A 180 2.20 -7.60 5.12
C ILE A 180 3.23 -8.68 4.76
N LYS A 181 4.14 -9.03 5.68
CA LYS A 181 5.16 -10.09 5.45
C LYS A 181 4.55 -11.37 4.87
N ARG A 182 3.41 -11.82 5.42
CA ARG A 182 2.73 -13.06 4.94
C ARG A 182 2.27 -12.94 3.49
N MET A 183 1.84 -11.74 3.06
CA MET A 183 1.39 -11.49 1.69
C MET A 183 2.53 -11.62 0.66
N THR A 184 3.79 -11.56 1.10
CA THR A 184 4.94 -11.73 0.21
C THR A 184 5.02 -13.13 -0.41
N GLU A 185 4.30 -14.10 0.13
CA GLU A 185 4.09 -15.41 -0.49
C GLU A 185 3.49 -15.31 -1.89
N ASP A 186 2.69 -14.28 -2.16
CA ASP A 186 2.09 -14.04 -3.48
C ASP A 186 3.15 -13.87 -4.57
N ILE A 187 4.33 -13.29 -4.22
CA ILE A 187 5.47 -13.16 -5.13
C ILE A 187 6.03 -14.54 -5.48
N LEU A 188 6.20 -15.40 -4.47
CA LEU A 188 6.67 -16.77 -4.66
C LEU A 188 5.68 -17.58 -5.49
N HIS A 189 4.38 -17.36 -5.31
CA HIS A 189 3.32 -18.06 -6.04
C HIS A 189 3.16 -17.59 -7.48
N HIS A 190 3.48 -16.33 -7.76
CA HIS A 190 3.32 -15.72 -9.09
C HIS A 190 4.27 -16.31 -10.13
N TYR A 191 5.50 -16.62 -9.73
CA TYR A 191 6.53 -17.14 -10.63
C TYR A 191 6.69 -18.65 -10.49
N PRO A 192 6.28 -19.46 -11.49
CA PRO A 192 6.32 -20.95 -11.40
C PRO A 192 7.70 -21.50 -11.07
N GLY A 193 8.76 -20.92 -11.66
CA GLY A 193 10.15 -21.36 -11.49
C GLY A 193 10.81 -20.90 -10.20
N LEU A 194 10.24 -19.92 -9.51
CA LEU A 194 10.84 -19.36 -8.30
C LEU A 194 10.69 -20.34 -7.13
N LYS A 195 11.82 -20.71 -6.51
CA LYS A 195 11.89 -21.63 -5.37
C LYS A 195 12.27 -20.93 -4.08
N LYS A 196 13.12 -19.89 -4.13
CA LYS A 196 13.59 -19.19 -2.94
C LYS A 196 13.26 -17.70 -3.04
N LEU A 197 12.66 -17.17 -1.99
CA LEU A 197 12.36 -15.75 -1.86
C LEU A 197 12.91 -15.24 -0.54
N HIS A 198 13.81 -14.27 -0.63
CA HIS A 198 14.34 -13.56 0.52
C HIS A 198 13.90 -12.11 0.48
N ILE A 199 13.30 -11.62 1.56
CA ILE A 199 12.89 -10.21 1.67
C ILE A 199 13.48 -9.62 2.95
N ARG A 200 14.21 -8.51 2.80
CA ARG A 200 14.75 -7.76 3.92
C ARG A 200 14.05 -6.43 4.05
N PHE A 201 13.42 -6.23 5.19
CA PHE A 201 12.79 -4.98 5.57
C PHE A 201 13.83 -4.13 6.32
N ILE A 202 14.31 -3.07 5.69
CA ILE A 202 15.42 -2.26 6.19
C ILE A 202 14.95 -0.81 6.35
N GLY A 203 15.00 -0.30 7.56
CA GLY A 203 14.59 1.07 7.87
C GLY A 203 14.62 1.33 9.37
N PRO A 204 14.83 2.58 9.83
CA PRO A 204 14.90 2.89 11.26
C PRO A 204 13.67 2.45 12.07
N GLU A 205 12.50 2.38 11.40
CA GLU A 205 11.23 1.96 11.99
C GLU A 205 10.89 0.49 11.71
N ALA A 206 11.78 -0.26 11.05
CA ALA A 206 11.63 -1.68 10.81
C ALA A 206 11.85 -2.47 12.11
N ALA A 207 10.86 -2.44 13.02
CA ALA A 207 10.96 -3.15 14.29
C ALA A 207 11.18 -4.65 14.08
N SER A 208 12.08 -5.23 14.84
CA SER A 208 12.27 -6.68 14.91
C SER A 208 11.05 -7.31 15.57
N SER A 209 10.37 -8.22 14.91
CA SER A 209 9.53 -9.21 15.55
C SER A 209 9.92 -10.56 14.98
N ASP A 210 10.39 -11.38 15.85
CA ASP A 210 10.81 -12.75 15.54
C ASP A 210 9.64 -13.72 15.69
N ASP A 211 8.51 -13.45 15.01
CA ASP A 211 7.50 -14.50 14.87
C ASP A 211 8.00 -15.50 13.81
N PRO A 212 8.42 -16.71 14.20
CA PRO A 212 8.95 -17.70 13.27
C PRO A 212 7.94 -18.07 12.17
N THR A 213 6.63 -17.88 12.43
CA THR A 213 5.58 -18.23 11.48
C THR A 213 5.51 -17.24 10.30
N ASP A 214 5.99 -16.01 10.48
CA ASP A 214 6.06 -15.00 9.42
C ASP A 214 7.15 -15.32 8.38
N ASN A 215 8.07 -16.23 8.72
CA ASN A 215 9.25 -16.55 7.91
C ASN A 215 9.11 -17.84 7.09
N GLN A 216 7.98 -18.55 7.20
CA GLN A 216 7.82 -19.84 6.51
C GLN A 216 7.01 -19.66 5.23
N ALA A 217 7.43 -20.36 4.17
CA ALA A 217 6.60 -20.56 2.99
C ALA A 217 5.39 -21.45 3.35
N CYS A 218 4.33 -21.36 2.55
CA CYS A 218 3.15 -22.20 2.74
C CYS A 218 3.48 -23.68 2.58
N THR A 219 2.63 -24.55 3.14
CA THR A 219 2.83 -26.02 3.12
C THR A 219 3.02 -26.57 1.71
N TYR A 220 2.32 -26.02 0.72
CA TYR A 220 2.49 -26.43 -0.68
C TYR A 220 3.90 -26.06 -1.19
N CYS A 221 4.34 -24.82 -0.99
CA CYS A 221 5.67 -24.40 -1.44
C CYS A 221 6.77 -25.22 -0.75
N LEU A 222 6.66 -25.47 0.55
CA LEU A 222 7.59 -26.32 1.29
C LEU A 222 7.64 -27.74 0.72
N ALA A 223 6.50 -28.34 0.40
CA ALA A 223 6.42 -29.68 -0.16
C ALA A 223 7.10 -29.83 -1.52
N VAL A 224 7.18 -28.73 -2.31
CA VAL A 224 7.87 -28.70 -3.62
C VAL A 224 9.30 -28.12 -3.52
N GLY A 225 9.86 -28.02 -2.32
CA GLY A 225 11.23 -27.53 -2.07
C GLY A 225 11.37 -26.00 -2.16
N GLY A 226 10.28 -25.27 -2.03
CA GLY A 226 10.28 -23.81 -1.96
C GLY A 226 10.58 -23.29 -0.56
N SER A 227 11.09 -22.07 -0.47
CA SER A 227 11.33 -21.38 0.79
C SER A 227 11.07 -19.88 0.67
N ARG A 228 10.62 -19.29 1.76
CA ARG A 228 10.47 -17.84 1.91
C ARG A 228 11.06 -17.42 3.24
N THR A 229 11.88 -16.39 3.23
CA THR A 229 12.45 -15.81 4.45
C THR A 229 12.25 -14.31 4.45
N CYS A 230 11.87 -13.78 5.60
CA CYS A 230 11.77 -12.34 5.83
C CYS A 230 12.65 -11.97 7.03
N SER A 231 13.43 -10.91 6.90
CA SER A 231 14.19 -10.34 8.01
C SER A 231 13.90 -8.86 8.18
N SER A 232 14.08 -8.32 9.38
CA SER A 232 13.91 -6.91 9.68
C SER A 232 15.20 -6.34 10.25
N HIS A 233 15.61 -5.17 9.76
CA HIS A 233 16.85 -4.51 10.13
C HIS A 233 16.52 -3.05 10.48
N PRO A 234 16.49 -2.69 11.79
CA PRO A 234 16.09 -1.35 12.28
C PRO A 234 17.24 -0.36 12.17
N GLU A 235 17.75 -0.16 10.98
CA GLU A 235 18.86 0.74 10.67
C GLU A 235 18.67 1.42 9.30
N PRO A 236 19.30 2.57 9.04
CA PRO A 236 19.31 3.17 7.71
C PRO A 236 19.95 2.27 6.67
N TYR A 237 19.45 2.28 5.44
CA TYR A 237 19.92 1.37 4.39
C TYR A 237 21.40 1.50 4.05
N HIS A 238 21.94 2.72 4.05
CA HIS A 238 23.35 2.95 3.79
C HIS A 238 24.27 2.34 4.87
N ASP A 239 23.81 2.30 6.14
CA ASP A 239 24.53 1.64 7.23
C ASP A 239 24.43 0.12 7.11
N TYR A 240 23.22 -0.39 6.84
CA TYR A 240 23.01 -1.81 6.58
C TYR A 240 23.96 -2.32 5.48
N MET A 241 24.02 -1.63 4.34
CA MET A 241 24.86 -2.04 3.22
C MET A 241 26.36 -1.86 3.49
N ARG A 242 26.75 -0.95 4.38
CA ARG A 242 28.15 -0.84 4.84
C ARG A 242 28.55 -2.07 5.65
N ASN A 243 27.66 -2.53 6.52
CA ASN A 243 27.88 -3.69 7.40
C ASN A 243 27.70 -5.02 6.65
N ASN A 244 26.98 -5.02 5.53
CA ASN A 244 26.62 -6.19 4.74
C ASN A 244 26.94 -6.00 3.24
N PRO A 245 28.20 -5.75 2.84
CA PRO A 245 28.54 -5.36 1.47
C PRO A 245 28.24 -6.44 0.42
N ASN A 246 28.16 -7.70 0.83
CA ASN A 246 27.90 -8.84 -0.05
C ASN A 246 26.40 -9.16 -0.20
N ASN A 247 25.53 -8.52 0.57
CA ASN A 247 24.08 -8.74 0.50
C ASN A 247 23.44 -7.84 -0.56
N LYS A 248 23.84 -8.04 -1.82
CA LYS A 248 23.29 -7.27 -2.95
C LYS A 248 21.92 -7.83 -3.36
N PRO A 249 20.84 -7.02 -3.40
CA PRO A 249 19.54 -7.49 -3.84
C PRO A 249 19.45 -7.61 -5.37
N ASP A 250 18.46 -8.37 -5.83
CA ASP A 250 18.00 -8.36 -7.21
C ASP A 250 17.09 -7.16 -7.50
N LEU A 251 16.37 -6.69 -6.48
CA LEU A 251 15.46 -5.55 -6.54
C LEU A 251 15.47 -4.76 -5.22
N VAL A 252 15.52 -3.44 -5.35
CA VAL A 252 15.21 -2.51 -4.23
C VAL A 252 13.78 -2.00 -4.38
N VAL A 253 13.05 -1.88 -3.28
CA VAL A 253 11.67 -1.36 -3.24
C VAL A 253 11.56 -0.32 -2.13
N CYS A 254 11.14 0.89 -2.48
CA CYS A 254 10.92 2.00 -1.58
C CYS A 254 9.44 2.41 -1.66
N LEU A 255 8.62 1.94 -0.73
CA LEU A 255 7.18 2.17 -0.76
C LEU A 255 6.81 3.45 -0.02
N ASN A 256 6.09 4.36 -0.72
CA ASN A 256 5.67 5.64 -0.16
C ASN A 256 6.85 6.31 0.58
N SER A 257 7.96 6.42 -0.11
CA SER A 257 9.28 6.66 0.48
C SER A 257 9.42 8.01 1.15
N GLY A 258 8.71 9.03 0.67
CA GLY A 258 8.76 10.38 1.23
C GLY A 258 10.17 10.97 1.28
N HIS A 259 11.08 10.50 0.43
CA HIS A 259 12.48 10.94 0.48
C HIS A 259 12.70 12.41 0.08
N SER A 260 11.64 13.09 -0.39
CA SER A 260 11.63 14.52 -0.62
C SER A 260 11.08 15.33 0.56
N ASP A 261 10.42 14.69 1.50
CA ASP A 261 9.81 15.36 2.64
C ASP A 261 10.84 15.76 3.69
N MET A 262 10.75 16.99 4.17
CA MET A 262 11.74 17.59 5.08
C MET A 262 12.08 16.71 6.29
N PRO A 263 11.15 16.03 6.97
CA PRO A 263 11.48 15.19 8.12
C PRO A 263 12.39 14.01 7.77
N TYR A 264 12.30 13.49 6.56
CA TYR A 264 13.00 12.27 6.14
C TYR A 264 14.19 12.54 5.21
N LEU A 265 14.24 13.73 4.61
CA LEU A 265 15.23 14.11 3.60
C LEU A 265 16.67 13.80 4.04
N LEU A 266 17.05 14.21 5.27
CA LEU A 266 18.42 14.03 5.76
C LEU A 266 18.80 12.55 5.91
N SER A 267 17.86 11.70 6.29
CA SER A 267 18.10 10.26 6.42
C SER A 267 18.21 9.55 5.07
N TRP A 268 17.53 10.08 4.03
CA TRP A 268 17.58 9.51 2.70
C TRP A 268 18.79 9.98 1.86
N MET A 269 19.36 11.15 2.17
CA MET A 269 20.48 11.72 1.42
C MET A 269 21.67 10.76 1.24
N PRO A 270 22.15 10.00 2.23
CA PRO A 270 23.20 9.00 2.03
C PRO A 270 22.69 7.68 1.43
N THR A 271 21.40 7.39 1.54
CA THR A 271 20.77 6.15 1.06
C THR A 271 20.59 6.16 -0.46
N LEU A 272 20.13 7.27 -1.05
CA LEU A 272 19.84 7.35 -2.48
C LEU A 272 21.08 7.10 -3.36
N PRO A 273 22.26 7.75 -3.11
CA PRO A 273 23.48 7.41 -3.84
C PRO A 273 23.85 5.93 -3.74
N LYS A 274 23.70 5.34 -2.54
CA LYS A 274 24.00 3.94 -2.31
C LYS A 274 23.12 3.02 -3.17
N ILE A 275 21.81 3.32 -3.29
CA ILE A 275 20.89 2.60 -4.16
C ILE A 275 21.34 2.72 -5.63
N LEU A 276 21.66 3.92 -6.09
CA LEU A 276 22.07 4.14 -7.48
C LEU A 276 23.41 3.46 -7.81
N ASP A 277 24.38 3.48 -6.89
CA ASP A 277 25.71 2.88 -7.10
C ASP A 277 25.67 1.36 -7.17
N MET A 278 24.67 0.71 -6.58
CA MET A 278 24.53 -0.74 -6.67
C MET A 278 24.22 -1.22 -8.09
N ASN A 279 23.71 -0.36 -8.95
CA ASN A 279 23.32 -0.68 -10.31
C ASN A 279 22.39 -1.92 -10.36
N VAL A 280 21.33 -1.88 -9.56
CA VAL A 280 20.20 -2.82 -9.56
C VAL A 280 18.90 -2.03 -9.76
N PRO A 281 17.83 -2.65 -10.26
CA PRO A 281 16.54 -2.00 -10.34
C PRO A 281 16.07 -1.54 -8.95
N ALA A 282 15.52 -0.32 -8.88
CA ALA A 282 14.92 0.23 -7.68
C ALA A 282 13.57 0.85 -8.01
N ILE A 283 12.51 0.36 -7.37
CA ILE A 283 11.13 0.82 -7.52
C ILE A 283 10.82 1.79 -6.38
N PHE A 284 10.20 2.90 -6.71
CA PHE A 284 9.69 3.87 -5.76
C PHE A 284 8.20 4.06 -5.98
N THR A 285 7.46 4.21 -4.89
CA THR A 285 6.04 4.59 -4.93
C THR A 285 5.78 5.78 -4.02
N GLU A 286 4.77 6.61 -4.37
CA GLU A 286 4.41 7.80 -3.60
C GLU A 286 2.89 7.96 -3.50
N TYR A 287 2.47 8.74 -2.49
CA TYR A 287 1.06 9.05 -2.25
C TYR A 287 0.47 10.04 -3.26
N SER A 288 1.30 10.81 -3.95
CA SER A 288 0.82 11.85 -4.86
C SER A 288 1.79 12.15 -5.99
N TRP A 289 1.25 12.63 -7.11
CA TRP A 289 2.03 13.13 -8.25
C TRP A 289 3.02 14.24 -7.88
N ARG A 290 2.61 15.16 -6.97
CA ARG A 290 3.46 16.27 -6.55
C ARG A 290 4.70 15.80 -5.81
N GLU A 291 4.52 14.84 -4.91
CA GLU A 291 5.60 14.24 -4.13
C GLU A 291 6.57 13.53 -5.07
N ALA A 292 6.06 12.64 -5.91
CA ALA A 292 6.85 11.90 -6.89
C ALA A 292 7.59 12.78 -7.91
N ASP A 293 7.00 13.90 -8.35
CA ASP A 293 7.65 14.86 -9.24
C ASP A 293 8.87 15.53 -8.56
N ASN A 294 8.77 15.86 -7.28
CA ASN A 294 9.90 16.39 -6.51
C ASN A 294 11.02 15.35 -6.37
N GLU A 295 10.65 14.11 -6.13
CA GLU A 295 11.57 12.99 -5.93
C GLU A 295 12.28 12.59 -7.23
N THR A 296 11.54 12.44 -8.31
CA THR A 296 12.11 12.12 -9.62
C THR A 296 13.07 13.20 -10.13
N ARG A 297 12.76 14.49 -9.88
CA ARG A 297 13.69 15.59 -10.20
C ARG A 297 14.98 15.48 -9.41
N ARG A 298 14.92 15.10 -8.14
CA ARG A 298 16.12 14.89 -7.32
C ARG A 298 16.96 13.73 -7.84
N LEU A 299 16.35 12.58 -8.12
CA LEU A 299 17.05 11.41 -8.65
C LEU A 299 17.68 11.69 -10.02
N ARG A 300 17.00 12.44 -10.91
CA ARG A 300 17.58 12.94 -12.18
C ARG A 300 18.82 13.81 -11.93
N GLY A 301 18.75 14.71 -10.95
CA GLY A 301 19.88 15.53 -10.53
C GLY A 301 21.07 14.73 -10.00
N MET A 302 20.83 13.51 -9.52
CA MET A 302 21.86 12.55 -9.08
C MET A 302 22.36 11.63 -10.22
N GLY A 303 21.83 11.79 -11.44
CA GLY A 303 22.20 11.00 -12.61
C GLY A 303 21.47 9.66 -12.74
N ALA A 304 20.38 9.45 -12.02
CA ALA A 304 19.61 8.21 -12.08
C ALA A 304 19.07 7.92 -13.49
N ARG A 305 19.21 6.67 -13.94
CA ARG A 305 18.64 6.19 -15.20
C ARG A 305 17.25 5.61 -14.95
N PHE A 306 16.22 6.26 -15.48
CA PHE A 306 14.85 5.80 -15.35
C PHE A 306 14.57 4.65 -16.32
N VAL A 307 13.99 3.56 -15.80
CA VAL A 307 13.54 2.38 -16.57
C VAL A 307 12.02 2.27 -16.56
N ILE A 308 11.37 2.89 -15.58
CA ILE A 308 9.94 3.21 -15.58
C ILE A 308 9.85 4.71 -15.27
N GLU A 309 9.30 5.47 -16.21
CA GLU A 309 8.99 6.89 -15.98
C GLU A 309 7.86 7.03 -14.97
N LEU A 310 7.69 8.23 -14.40
CA LEU A 310 6.63 8.50 -13.45
C LEU A 310 5.26 8.25 -14.09
N GLU A 311 4.54 7.27 -13.58
CA GLU A 311 3.20 6.88 -14.05
C GLU A 311 2.28 6.50 -12.88
N GLU A 312 0.98 6.43 -13.13
CA GLU A 312 0.02 5.93 -12.15
C GLU A 312 0.26 4.44 -11.90
N ASN A 313 0.31 4.05 -10.64
CA ASN A 313 0.41 2.65 -10.26
C ASN A 313 -0.97 1.99 -10.36
N ARG A 314 -1.15 1.09 -11.31
CA ARG A 314 -2.38 0.30 -11.47
C ARG A 314 -2.74 -0.47 -10.20
N TRP A 315 -1.72 -0.90 -9.45
CA TRP A 315 -1.85 -1.72 -8.25
C TRP A 315 -1.81 -0.90 -6.95
N ARG A 316 -2.06 0.40 -7.04
CA ARG A 316 -2.20 1.26 -5.86
C ARG A 316 -3.33 0.80 -4.96
N GLY A 317 -3.28 1.14 -3.68
CA GLY A 317 -4.42 1.04 -2.80
C GLY A 317 -5.61 1.87 -3.31
N VAL A 318 -6.82 1.49 -2.95
CA VAL A 318 -8.02 2.22 -3.38
C VAL A 318 -8.72 2.95 -2.23
N ILE A 319 -8.22 2.83 -0.99
CA ILE A 319 -8.72 3.60 0.15
C ILE A 319 -8.24 5.05 0.01
N PRO A 320 -9.14 6.03 -0.09
CA PRO A 320 -8.75 7.42 -0.20
C PRO A 320 -8.11 7.92 1.09
N ILE A 321 -6.94 8.53 0.98
CA ILE A 321 -6.25 9.21 2.07
C ILE A 321 -6.56 10.70 1.95
N ILE A 322 -7.20 11.26 2.97
CA ILE A 322 -7.59 12.67 2.99
C ILE A 322 -6.52 13.45 3.74
N ASN A 323 -5.76 14.26 3.03
CA ASN A 323 -4.81 15.18 3.66
C ASN A 323 -5.54 16.45 4.13
N ARG A 324 -5.93 16.47 5.41
CA ARG A 324 -6.63 17.60 6.04
C ARG A 324 -5.70 18.76 6.44
N ALA A 325 -4.39 18.53 6.51
CA ALA A 325 -3.43 19.53 6.98
C ALA A 325 -3.17 20.67 5.98
N THR A 326 -3.46 20.48 4.70
CA THR A 326 -3.18 21.46 3.64
C THR A 326 -4.35 22.38 3.31
N GLY A 327 -5.31 22.58 4.26
CA GLY A 327 -6.49 23.41 4.07
C GLY A 327 -7.25 23.02 2.79
N MET A 328 -8.41 22.42 2.92
CA MET A 328 -9.15 21.79 1.82
C MET A 328 -9.66 22.74 0.74
N LYS A 329 -8.85 23.67 0.27
CA LYS A 329 -9.05 24.25 -1.05
C LYS A 329 -8.77 23.14 -2.07
N HIS A 330 -9.81 22.36 -2.40
CA HIS A 330 -9.81 21.21 -3.30
C HIS A 330 -9.14 19.97 -2.68
N GLY A 331 -9.92 19.20 -1.92
CA GLY A 331 -9.54 17.95 -1.27
C GLY A 331 -8.51 17.16 -2.06
N ARG A 332 -7.26 17.24 -1.64
CA ARG A 332 -6.21 16.41 -2.20
C ARG A 332 -6.41 15.01 -1.64
N ILE A 333 -7.06 14.20 -2.43
CA ILE A 333 -7.17 12.78 -2.17
C ILE A 333 -5.94 12.13 -2.76
N SER A 334 -5.23 11.41 -1.95
CA SER A 334 -4.12 10.54 -2.33
C SER A 334 -4.48 9.09 -2.03
N TYR A 335 -3.64 8.18 -2.47
CA TYR A 335 -3.80 6.75 -2.24
C TYR A 335 -2.44 6.14 -1.91
N SER A 336 -2.44 5.05 -1.16
CA SER A 336 -1.21 4.29 -0.92
C SER A 336 -0.62 3.81 -2.24
N SER A 337 0.67 4.07 -2.45
CA SER A 337 1.38 3.74 -3.70
C SER A 337 0.69 4.25 -4.96
N GLN A 338 0.13 5.46 -4.93
CA GLN A 338 -0.69 6.03 -6.01
C GLN A 338 0.06 6.11 -7.33
N VAL A 339 1.28 6.54 -7.28
CA VAL A 339 2.17 6.68 -8.44
C VAL A 339 3.46 5.92 -8.18
N TRP A 340 4.11 5.52 -9.24
CA TRP A 340 5.37 4.81 -9.14
C TRP A 340 6.34 5.17 -10.28
N TYR A 341 7.59 4.87 -10.06
CA TYR A 341 8.65 4.97 -11.04
C TYR A 341 9.77 3.98 -10.67
N ALA A 342 10.66 3.70 -11.60
CA ALA A 342 11.81 2.87 -11.30
C ALA A 342 13.08 3.40 -11.98
N VAL A 343 14.20 3.21 -11.29
CA VAL A 343 15.54 3.55 -11.77
C VAL A 343 16.44 2.33 -11.78
N HIS A 344 17.49 2.35 -12.59
CA HIS A 344 18.50 1.29 -12.66
C HIS A 344 19.90 1.90 -12.71
N GLY A 345 20.43 2.24 -11.52
CA GLY A 345 21.74 2.86 -11.37
C GLY A 345 21.80 4.31 -11.89
N ARG A 346 23.03 4.79 -12.08
CA ARG A 346 23.37 6.10 -12.61
C ARG A 346 24.55 6.05 -13.57
#